data_350342a1eed1e3e7bd2be78fbf767efa
#
_entry.id   350342a1eed1e3e7bd2be78fbf767efa
#
_cell.length_a   1.000
_cell.length_b   1.000
_cell.length_c   1.000
_cell.angle_alpha   90.00
_cell.angle_beta   90.00
_cell.angle_gamma   90.00
#
_symmetry.space_group_name_H-M   'P 1'
#
loop_
_entity.id
_entity.type
_entity.pdbx_description
1 polymer ?
#
loop_
_entity_poly.entity_id
_entity_poly.type
_entity_poly.pdbx_seq_one_letter_code
_entity_poly.pdbx_strand_id
1 'polypeptide(L)'
;MKNYIKGKQTLAITLLSFSPLAALAQAPVNNADSLKLQAIHDSLDLQGVEVVAQKPVVRMTTDKMTYNVQQDADAKTMTLLDMLRKVPTVTVDGQDNVTVKGSTSFKVYVDGKPNQMFQNNFSQVAKSMPASMVKSIDVITSPGAKYDAEGTSGVLDIKLVHQSGQPNSDCNNCYNGNVELSLSNKGERANAYIGGQHGKLTYSAMGMFVWQKMDNLKVTNTRLQQTSLGESQQTTDVMFDQKHPFSFGNLTLGYALDSLSTINVSAGVNGGYTNQNMQPRNSFSGGPYGNGFSYVYNSNQRNRFMGANTSADYQRWLNADHTSSLTLSYLFDYNPARNRTWTIYNNVSGVTGLTLTDLFSDSRTWGTSHTGQADLTLDLGKGQTLETGTKFISRRNKSDSRLYDIFDGNDVLNDAGSMLYRNLQSIVAGYAQYKLTKEKYNARLGLRYEHTFESVKYAEHSDRNFHKDYGNLVPSGSIG
;
A
#
# COMPACT_ATOMS: atom_id res chain seq x y z
N MET A 1 7.71 40.87 28.49
CA MET A 1 7.45 41.83 27.37
C MET A 1 8.02 41.23 26.10
N LYS A 2 7.17 40.73 25.21
CA LYS A 2 7.28 40.83 23.76
C LYS A 2 6.10 40.03 23.17
N ASN A 3 5.23 40.76 22.55
CA ASN A 3 4.01 40.31 21.89
C ASN A 3 4.32 39.36 20.73
N TYR A 4 3.64 38.21 20.67
CA TYR A 4 3.55 37.42 19.45
C TYR A 4 2.16 37.56 18.87
N ILE A 5 2.12 38.20 17.72
CA ILE A 5 0.93 38.48 16.91
C ILE A 5 0.39 37.17 16.35
N LYS A 6 -0.87 36.87 16.67
CA LYS A 6 -1.66 35.80 16.03
C LYS A 6 -2.10 36.28 14.66
N GLY A 7 -1.48 35.80 13.60
CA GLY A 7 -2.00 35.91 12.24
C GLY A 7 -2.97 34.76 11.96
N LYS A 8 -4.27 35.02 12.05
CA LYS A 8 -5.31 34.17 11.45
C LYS A 8 -5.33 34.44 9.96
N GLN A 9 -4.83 33.52 9.15
CA GLN A 9 -5.10 33.50 7.72
C GLN A 9 -6.46 32.82 7.51
N THR A 10 -7.46 33.60 7.24
CA THR A 10 -8.78 33.16 6.78
C THR A 10 -8.67 32.94 5.28
N LEU A 11 -8.69 31.68 4.86
CA LEU A 11 -8.80 31.33 3.45
C LEU A 11 -10.26 31.51 3.03
N ALA A 12 -10.56 32.56 2.30
CA ALA A 12 -11.87 32.78 1.71
C ALA A 12 -12.00 31.86 0.47
N ILE A 13 -12.79 30.81 0.59
CA ILE A 13 -13.21 29.98 -0.55
C ILE A 13 -14.38 30.68 -1.21
N THR A 14 -14.16 31.29 -2.35
CA THR A 14 -15.22 31.84 -3.21
C THR A 14 -15.90 30.69 -3.94
N LEU A 15 -17.10 30.34 -3.51
CA LEU A 15 -17.99 29.42 -4.21
C LEU A 15 -18.53 30.12 -5.47
N LEU A 16 -18.04 29.76 -6.64
CA LEU A 16 -18.67 30.08 -7.92
C LEU A 16 -19.88 29.17 -8.11
N SER A 17 -21.07 29.72 -7.90
CA SER A 17 -22.33 29.07 -8.26
C SER A 17 -22.57 29.15 -9.76
N PHE A 18 -22.46 28.02 -10.45
CA PHE A 18 -22.95 27.86 -11.81
C PHE A 18 -24.44 27.50 -11.75
N SER A 19 -25.31 28.43 -12.15
CA SER A 19 -26.72 28.16 -12.42
C SER A 19 -26.86 27.70 -13.88
N PRO A 20 -27.53 26.59 -14.17
CA PRO A 20 -27.90 26.29 -15.55
C PRO A 20 -29.16 27.07 -15.93
N LEU A 21 -29.02 27.91 -16.95
CA LEU A 21 -30.13 28.59 -17.62
C LEU A 21 -30.90 27.57 -18.46
N ALA A 22 -32.09 27.17 -17.99
CA ALA A 22 -33.01 26.37 -18.77
C ALA A 22 -33.75 27.29 -19.76
N ALA A 23 -33.42 27.20 -21.02
CA ALA A 23 -34.20 27.83 -22.09
C ALA A 23 -35.38 26.93 -22.49
N LEU A 24 -36.59 27.34 -22.13
CA LEU A 24 -37.83 26.76 -22.64
C LEU A 24 -38.05 27.27 -24.06
N ALA A 25 -37.94 26.40 -25.05
CA ALA A 25 -38.43 26.65 -26.39
C ALA A 25 -39.80 25.96 -26.54
N GLN A 26 -40.85 26.74 -26.60
CA GLN A 26 -42.19 26.31 -27.02
C GLN A 26 -42.22 26.20 -28.55
N ALA A 27 -42.63 25.04 -29.05
CA ALA A 27 -42.98 24.84 -30.44
C ALA A 27 -44.50 24.84 -30.60
N PRO A 28 -45.05 25.37 -31.72
CA PRO A 28 -46.49 25.55 -31.88
C PRO A 28 -47.21 24.27 -32.29
N VAL A 29 -48.41 24.13 -31.76
CA VAL A 29 -49.39 23.09 -32.13
C VAL A 29 -50.01 23.45 -33.48
N ASN A 30 -49.96 22.52 -34.41
CA ASN A 30 -50.84 22.53 -35.61
C ASN A 30 -51.65 21.25 -35.66
N ASN A 31 -52.97 21.45 -35.51
CA ASN A 31 -54.02 20.46 -35.83
C ASN A 31 -54.20 20.36 -37.33
N ALA A 32 -54.23 19.17 -37.85
CA ALA A 32 -55.10 18.83 -38.98
C ALA A 32 -55.28 17.30 -39.13
N ASP A 33 -56.52 16.90 -39.08
CA ASP A 33 -57.03 15.58 -39.27
C ASP A 33 -56.59 14.91 -40.58
N SER A 34 -56.30 13.59 -40.55
CA SER A 34 -56.86 12.64 -41.52
C SER A 34 -56.64 11.20 -41.07
N LEU A 35 -57.70 10.54 -40.74
CA LEU A 35 -57.82 9.08 -40.59
C LEU A 35 -57.41 8.37 -41.88
N LYS A 36 -56.33 7.60 -41.82
CA LYS A 36 -56.15 6.44 -42.73
C LYS A 36 -55.77 5.25 -41.88
N LEU A 37 -56.76 4.32 -41.80
CA LEU A 37 -56.48 2.96 -41.35
C LEU A 37 -55.49 2.33 -42.34
N GLN A 38 -54.27 2.16 -41.94
CA GLN A 38 -53.30 1.27 -42.58
C GLN A 38 -52.98 0.16 -41.61
N ALA A 39 -53.19 -1.07 -42.04
CA ALA A 39 -52.93 -2.27 -41.26
C ALA A 39 -51.53 -2.26 -40.67
N ILE A 40 -51.48 -2.29 -39.33
CA ILE A 40 -50.25 -2.40 -38.59
C ILE A 40 -49.82 -3.86 -38.64
N HIS A 41 -48.89 -4.17 -39.53
CA HIS A 41 -47.97 -5.29 -39.36
C HIS A 41 -46.79 -4.78 -38.52
N ASP A 42 -47.05 -4.57 -37.24
CA ASP A 42 -45.95 -4.40 -36.28
C ASP A 42 -45.32 -5.78 -36.01
N SER A 43 -44.30 -6.10 -36.75
CA SER A 43 -43.28 -7.00 -36.27
C SER A 43 -42.59 -6.24 -35.14
N LEU A 44 -42.96 -6.52 -33.90
CA LEU A 44 -42.18 -6.18 -32.72
C LEU A 44 -40.80 -6.83 -32.86
N ASP A 45 -39.87 -6.08 -33.38
CA ASP A 45 -38.43 -6.40 -33.29
C ASP A 45 -38.08 -6.31 -31.81
N LEU A 46 -38.22 -7.42 -31.11
CA LEU A 46 -37.69 -7.57 -29.75
C LEU A 46 -36.19 -7.39 -29.89
N GLN A 47 -35.72 -6.19 -29.58
CA GLN A 47 -34.30 -5.98 -29.34
C GLN A 47 -33.88 -7.03 -28.31
N GLY A 48 -33.09 -7.99 -28.77
CA GLY A 48 -32.57 -9.04 -27.90
C GLY A 48 -31.98 -8.41 -26.65
N VAL A 49 -32.45 -8.81 -25.49
CA VAL A 49 -31.85 -8.44 -24.22
C VAL A 49 -30.46 -9.05 -24.25
N GLU A 50 -29.47 -8.22 -24.57
CA GLU A 50 -28.08 -8.62 -24.44
C GLU A 50 -27.82 -8.84 -22.96
N VAL A 51 -27.85 -10.08 -22.50
CA VAL A 51 -27.49 -10.45 -21.15
C VAL A 51 -25.99 -10.31 -21.08
N VAL A 52 -25.53 -9.10 -20.76
CA VAL A 52 -24.14 -8.87 -20.40
C VAL A 52 -23.89 -9.60 -19.09
N ALA A 53 -23.26 -10.78 -19.17
CA ALA A 53 -22.87 -11.53 -18.00
C ALA A 53 -21.95 -10.64 -17.12
N GLN A 54 -22.43 -10.28 -15.93
CA GLN A 54 -21.62 -9.53 -14.98
C GLN A 54 -20.36 -10.35 -14.66
N LYS A 55 -19.20 -9.75 -14.84
CA LYS A 55 -17.95 -10.39 -14.47
C LYS A 55 -17.97 -10.69 -12.96
N PRO A 56 -17.60 -11.91 -12.53
CA PRO A 56 -17.63 -12.26 -11.12
C PRO A 56 -16.71 -11.35 -10.31
N VAL A 57 -17.16 -10.96 -9.11
CA VAL A 57 -16.38 -10.13 -8.18
C VAL A 57 -15.12 -10.89 -7.75
N VAL A 58 -15.20 -12.19 -7.53
CA VAL A 58 -14.07 -13.06 -7.17
C VAL A 58 -13.79 -14.04 -8.28
N ARG A 59 -12.54 -14.13 -8.69
CA ARG A 59 -12.03 -15.13 -9.62
C ARG A 59 -10.86 -15.87 -8.99
N MET A 60 -10.92 -17.19 -9.00
CA MET A 60 -9.84 -18.03 -8.52
C MET A 60 -9.11 -18.71 -9.68
N THR A 61 -7.79 -18.72 -9.62
CA THR A 61 -6.89 -19.51 -10.45
C THR A 61 -6.01 -20.35 -9.54
N THR A 62 -5.21 -21.26 -10.09
CA THR A 62 -4.37 -22.18 -9.30
C THR A 62 -3.33 -21.43 -8.44
N ASP A 63 -2.89 -20.27 -8.87
CA ASP A 63 -1.80 -19.50 -8.26
C ASP A 63 -2.25 -18.25 -7.53
N LYS A 64 -3.43 -17.73 -7.87
CA LYS A 64 -3.93 -16.49 -7.28
C LYS A 64 -5.45 -16.43 -7.21
N MET A 65 -5.91 -15.62 -6.31
CA MET A 65 -7.29 -15.16 -6.25
C MET A 65 -7.32 -13.66 -6.61
N THR A 66 -8.19 -13.30 -7.54
CA THR A 66 -8.41 -11.92 -7.95
C THR A 66 -9.76 -11.44 -7.43
N TYR A 67 -9.77 -10.37 -6.66
CA TYR A 67 -10.96 -9.64 -6.25
C TYR A 67 -11.12 -8.40 -7.13
N ASN A 68 -12.17 -8.36 -7.94
CA ASN A 68 -12.44 -7.26 -8.86
C ASN A 68 -13.15 -6.12 -8.12
N VAL A 69 -12.39 -5.17 -7.61
CA VAL A 69 -12.92 -4.05 -6.80
C VAL A 69 -13.93 -3.21 -7.60
N GLN A 70 -13.68 -2.96 -8.88
CA GLN A 70 -14.57 -2.16 -9.73
C GLN A 70 -15.93 -2.81 -9.98
N GLN A 71 -16.09 -4.10 -9.71
CA GLN A 71 -17.37 -4.81 -9.81
C GLN A 71 -18.14 -4.82 -8.48
N ASP A 72 -17.53 -4.39 -7.39
CA ASP A 72 -18.19 -4.26 -6.10
C ASP A 72 -18.86 -2.88 -6.00
N ALA A 73 -20.16 -2.86 -5.70
CA ALA A 73 -20.95 -1.63 -5.59
C ALA A 73 -20.40 -0.67 -4.52
N ASP A 74 -19.80 -1.22 -3.45
CA ASP A 74 -19.27 -0.46 -2.34
C ASP A 74 -17.91 0.20 -2.64
N ALA A 75 -17.26 -0.15 -3.76
CA ALA A 75 -15.97 0.44 -4.15
C ALA A 75 -16.01 1.97 -4.30
N LYS A 76 -17.19 2.54 -4.54
CA LYS A 76 -17.37 3.99 -4.69
C LYS A 76 -17.28 4.74 -3.36
N THR A 77 -17.57 4.09 -2.25
CA THR A 77 -17.71 4.74 -0.93
C THR A 77 -16.72 4.25 0.11
N MET A 78 -16.15 3.06 -0.09
CA MET A 78 -15.23 2.41 0.85
C MET A 78 -13.76 2.73 0.57
N THR A 79 -12.92 2.43 1.55
CA THR A 79 -11.45 2.49 1.42
C THR A 79 -10.91 1.15 0.91
N LEU A 80 -9.64 1.14 0.48
CA LEU A 80 -8.94 -0.10 0.16
C LEU A 80 -8.93 -1.07 1.35
N LEU A 81 -8.76 -0.55 2.58
CA LEU A 81 -8.77 -1.39 3.78
C LEU A 81 -10.13 -2.07 3.99
N ASP A 82 -11.23 -1.35 3.74
CA ASP A 82 -12.57 -1.92 3.85
C ASP A 82 -12.83 -2.98 2.76
N MET A 83 -12.31 -2.77 1.56
CA MET A 83 -12.34 -3.79 0.51
C MET A 83 -11.55 -5.04 0.89
N LEU A 84 -10.39 -4.87 1.53
CA LEU A 84 -9.57 -6.00 1.99
C LEU A 84 -10.31 -6.90 2.98
N ARG A 85 -11.24 -6.36 3.79
CA ARG A 85 -12.12 -7.16 4.67
C ARG A 85 -13.06 -8.08 3.92
N LYS A 86 -13.37 -7.77 2.65
CA LYS A 86 -14.21 -8.58 1.78
C LYS A 86 -13.42 -9.60 0.96
N VAL A 87 -12.10 -9.44 0.87
CA VAL A 87 -11.23 -10.34 0.11
C VAL A 87 -11.07 -11.66 0.85
N PRO A 88 -11.51 -12.80 0.29
CA PRO A 88 -11.26 -14.09 0.93
C PRO A 88 -9.77 -14.32 1.18
N THR A 89 -9.42 -14.98 2.27
CA THR A 89 -8.03 -15.24 2.73
C THR A 89 -7.27 -14.02 3.25
N VAL A 90 -7.84 -12.83 3.23
CA VAL A 90 -7.32 -11.64 3.89
C VAL A 90 -8.13 -11.37 5.15
N THR A 91 -7.47 -11.06 6.25
CA THR A 91 -8.14 -10.68 7.50
C THR A 91 -7.61 -9.33 7.95
N VAL A 92 -8.52 -8.47 8.40
CA VAL A 92 -8.18 -7.18 8.98
C VAL A 92 -8.74 -7.15 10.39
N ASP A 93 -7.86 -7.05 11.38
CA ASP A 93 -8.25 -7.04 12.80
C ASP A 93 -8.83 -5.68 13.25
N GLY A 94 -9.23 -5.60 14.51
CA GLY A 94 -9.77 -4.36 15.10
C GLY A 94 -8.75 -3.24 15.27
N GLN A 95 -7.45 -3.53 15.11
CA GLN A 95 -6.34 -2.56 15.11
C GLN A 95 -5.88 -2.21 13.69
N ASP A 96 -6.63 -2.68 12.68
CA ASP A 96 -6.35 -2.52 11.25
C ASP A 96 -5.07 -3.21 10.75
N ASN A 97 -4.57 -4.20 11.50
CA ASN A 97 -3.50 -5.05 11.00
C ASN A 97 -4.07 -6.01 9.97
N VAL A 98 -3.39 -6.09 8.84
CA VAL A 98 -3.77 -6.96 7.74
C VAL A 98 -2.96 -8.25 7.80
N THR A 99 -3.63 -9.38 7.67
CA THR A 99 -2.99 -10.68 7.50
C THR A 99 -3.47 -11.34 6.21
N VAL A 100 -2.56 -12.04 5.58
CA VAL A 100 -2.85 -12.86 4.39
C VAL A 100 -2.65 -14.31 4.77
N LYS A 101 -3.70 -15.14 4.66
CA LYS A 101 -3.71 -16.54 5.13
C LYS A 101 -3.25 -16.68 6.60
N GLY A 102 -3.64 -15.74 7.45
CA GLY A 102 -3.28 -15.74 8.88
C GLY A 102 -1.85 -15.28 9.19
N SER A 103 -1.07 -14.87 8.19
CA SER A 103 0.29 -14.36 8.38
C SER A 103 0.38 -12.86 8.11
N THR A 104 1.12 -12.15 8.95
CA THR A 104 1.51 -10.75 8.74
C THR A 104 2.71 -10.59 7.81
N SER A 105 3.40 -11.69 7.48
CA SER A 105 4.57 -11.71 6.61
C SER A 105 4.16 -11.92 5.16
N PHE A 106 3.68 -10.88 4.49
CA PHE A 106 3.37 -10.87 3.06
C PHE A 106 4.07 -9.71 2.36
N LYS A 107 4.31 -9.84 1.06
CA LYS A 107 4.85 -8.75 0.24
C LYS A 107 3.72 -7.97 -0.43
N VAL A 108 3.86 -6.65 -0.48
CA VAL A 108 2.91 -5.79 -1.16
C VAL A 108 3.50 -5.33 -2.50
N TYR A 109 2.75 -5.61 -3.55
CA TYR A 109 3.04 -5.18 -4.90
C TYR A 109 1.96 -4.18 -5.34
N VAL A 110 2.36 -3.25 -6.17
CA VAL A 110 1.46 -2.35 -6.88
C VAL A 110 1.74 -2.52 -8.36
N ASP A 111 0.71 -2.91 -9.11
CA ASP A 111 0.81 -3.17 -10.55
C ASP A 111 1.91 -4.18 -10.93
N GLY A 112 2.08 -5.20 -10.10
CA GLY A 112 3.05 -6.27 -10.30
C GLY A 112 4.48 -5.94 -9.89
N LYS A 113 4.70 -4.79 -9.25
CA LYS A 113 6.02 -4.35 -8.76
C LYS A 113 6.04 -4.25 -7.25
N PRO A 114 7.12 -4.65 -6.57
CA PRO A 114 7.25 -4.46 -5.14
C PRO A 114 7.19 -2.96 -4.81
N ASN A 115 6.43 -2.60 -3.79
CA ASN A 115 6.28 -1.21 -3.40
C ASN A 115 6.60 -1.04 -1.91
N GLN A 116 7.75 -0.44 -1.61
CA GLN A 116 8.26 -0.27 -0.24
C GLN A 116 7.37 0.66 0.60
N MET A 117 6.76 1.66 -0.02
CA MET A 117 5.84 2.56 0.67
C MET A 117 4.63 1.80 1.21
N PHE A 118 3.99 0.99 0.36
CA PHE A 118 2.89 0.13 0.78
C PHE A 118 3.36 -0.92 1.78
N GLN A 119 4.54 -1.50 1.58
CA GLN A 119 5.10 -2.51 2.49
C GLN A 119 5.30 -1.97 3.91
N ASN A 120 5.86 -0.78 4.05
CA ASN A 120 6.22 -0.21 5.35
C ASN A 120 5.03 0.44 6.09
N ASN A 121 4.02 0.90 5.37
CA ASN A 121 2.90 1.66 5.92
C ASN A 121 1.54 1.15 5.42
N PHE A 122 1.42 -0.16 5.19
CA PHE A 122 0.30 -0.75 4.45
C PHE A 122 -1.07 -0.38 5.02
N SER A 123 -1.27 -0.56 6.32
CA SER A 123 -2.55 -0.25 6.96
C SER A 123 -2.93 1.22 6.82
N GLN A 124 -1.96 2.14 6.96
CA GLN A 124 -2.22 3.57 6.83
C GLN A 124 -2.56 3.97 5.40
N VAL A 125 -1.81 3.43 4.43
CA VAL A 125 -2.08 3.67 3.00
C VAL A 125 -3.43 3.07 2.61
N ALA A 126 -3.73 1.84 3.03
CA ALA A 126 -4.98 1.17 2.71
C ALA A 126 -6.21 1.85 3.33
N LYS A 127 -6.09 2.41 4.55
CA LYS A 127 -7.12 3.25 5.19
C LYS A 127 -7.39 4.54 4.43
N SER A 128 -6.36 5.11 3.87
CA SER A 128 -6.42 6.42 3.24
C SER A 128 -6.81 6.33 1.77
N MET A 129 -6.54 5.19 1.12
CA MET A 129 -6.78 5.01 -0.32
C MET A 129 -8.25 4.67 -0.60
N PRO A 130 -8.96 5.47 -1.41
CA PRO A 130 -10.30 5.12 -1.88
C PRO A 130 -10.27 3.85 -2.72
N ALA A 131 -11.24 2.97 -2.52
CA ALA A 131 -11.35 1.75 -3.31
C ALA A 131 -11.64 2.03 -4.79
N SER A 132 -12.24 3.17 -5.11
CA SER A 132 -12.47 3.62 -6.49
C SER A 132 -11.18 3.77 -7.31
N MET A 133 -10.03 3.97 -6.65
CA MET A 133 -8.70 4.03 -7.29
C MET A 133 -8.10 2.64 -7.56
N VAL A 134 -8.73 1.57 -7.08
CA VAL A 134 -8.25 0.19 -7.20
C VAL A 134 -9.08 -0.55 -8.24
N LYS A 135 -8.43 -1.18 -9.21
CA LYS A 135 -9.06 -2.03 -10.22
C LYS A 135 -9.36 -3.41 -9.67
N SER A 136 -8.35 -4.04 -9.09
CA SER A 136 -8.45 -5.36 -8.48
C SER A 136 -7.37 -5.58 -7.43
N ILE A 137 -7.61 -6.57 -6.58
CA ILE A 137 -6.67 -7.04 -5.57
C ILE A 137 -6.38 -8.50 -5.89
N ASP A 138 -5.13 -8.80 -6.22
CA ASP A 138 -4.66 -10.16 -6.46
C ASP A 138 -3.98 -10.71 -5.20
N VAL A 139 -4.52 -11.77 -4.63
CA VAL A 139 -3.88 -12.53 -3.53
C VAL A 139 -3.16 -13.73 -4.14
N ILE A 140 -1.85 -13.62 -4.27
CA ILE A 140 -1.00 -14.66 -4.87
C ILE A 140 -0.55 -15.58 -3.76
N THR A 141 -1.20 -16.73 -3.69
CA THR A 141 -1.01 -17.70 -2.60
C THR A 141 0.12 -18.68 -2.85
N SER A 142 0.50 -18.83 -4.11
CA SER A 142 1.62 -19.64 -4.54
C SER A 142 2.48 -18.80 -5.49
N PRO A 143 3.35 -17.90 -4.93
CA PRO A 143 4.20 -17.07 -5.77
C PRO A 143 5.07 -17.95 -6.68
N GLY A 144 5.05 -17.65 -7.99
CA GLY A 144 5.91 -18.34 -8.95
C GLY A 144 7.36 -17.87 -8.84
N ALA A 145 8.24 -18.47 -9.63
CA ALA A 145 9.68 -18.19 -9.63
C ALA A 145 10.04 -16.71 -9.93
N LYS A 146 9.12 -15.94 -10.53
CA LYS A 146 9.27 -14.51 -10.80
C LYS A 146 9.30 -13.64 -9.52
N TYR A 147 8.66 -14.11 -8.44
CA TYR A 147 8.56 -13.37 -7.18
C TYR A 147 9.77 -13.61 -6.29
N ASP A 148 10.10 -12.62 -5.44
CA ASP A 148 11.25 -12.72 -4.55
C ASP A 148 11.07 -13.84 -3.54
N ALA A 149 12.16 -14.58 -3.27
CA ALA A 149 12.18 -15.73 -2.37
C ALA A 149 12.17 -15.34 -0.88
N GLU A 150 12.28 -14.04 -0.56
CA GLU A 150 12.29 -13.56 0.82
C GLU A 150 11.00 -13.92 1.56
N GLY A 151 11.04 -15.04 2.25
CA GLY A 151 10.24 -15.51 3.39
C GLY A 151 8.79 -15.04 3.51
N THR A 152 7.97 -15.11 2.46
CA THR A 152 6.63 -14.56 2.52
C THR A 152 5.56 -15.63 2.42
N SER A 153 4.49 -15.47 3.23
CA SER A 153 3.30 -16.32 3.18
C SER A 153 2.41 -16.04 1.95
N GLY A 154 2.82 -15.09 1.09
CA GLY A 154 2.12 -14.72 -0.13
C GLY A 154 2.44 -13.31 -0.60
N VAL A 155 1.87 -12.94 -1.73
CA VAL A 155 1.97 -11.59 -2.31
C VAL A 155 0.57 -11.01 -2.44
N LEU A 156 0.40 -9.79 -1.98
CA LEU A 156 -0.79 -8.98 -2.19
C LEU A 156 -0.47 -7.95 -3.28
N ASP A 157 -1.02 -8.13 -4.48
CA ASP A 157 -0.77 -7.24 -5.61
C ASP A 157 -2.02 -6.38 -5.86
N ILE A 158 -1.87 -5.08 -5.65
CA ILE A 158 -2.92 -4.08 -5.80
C ILE A 158 -2.81 -3.49 -7.19
N LYS A 159 -3.80 -3.76 -8.04
CA LYS A 159 -3.89 -3.17 -9.38
C LYS A 159 -4.64 -1.85 -9.29
N LEU A 160 -4.00 -0.77 -9.67
CA LEU A 160 -4.63 0.55 -9.70
C LEU A 160 -5.46 0.74 -10.99
N VAL A 161 -6.45 1.64 -10.90
CA VAL A 161 -7.19 2.12 -12.06
C VAL A 161 -6.31 3.10 -12.80
N HIS A 162 -5.58 2.59 -13.78
CA HIS A 162 -4.94 3.42 -14.79
C HIS A 162 -5.15 2.77 -16.14
N GLN A 163 -5.21 3.57 -17.14
CA GLN A 163 -5.23 3.02 -18.49
C GLN A 163 -3.84 2.43 -18.72
N SER A 164 -3.78 1.10 -18.88
CA SER A 164 -2.55 0.43 -19.25
C SER A 164 -2.01 1.08 -20.52
N GLY A 165 -0.70 1.30 -20.59
CA GLY A 165 -0.02 1.97 -21.72
C GLY A 165 -0.11 1.26 -23.07
N GLN A 166 -1.03 0.32 -23.24
CA GLN A 166 -1.45 -0.18 -24.54
C GLN A 166 -2.54 0.75 -25.09
N PRO A 167 -2.32 1.36 -26.26
CA PRO A 167 -3.33 2.14 -26.92
C PRO A 167 -4.58 1.29 -27.08
N ASN A 168 -5.69 1.75 -26.51
CA ASN A 168 -6.98 1.12 -26.78
C ASN A 168 -7.34 1.45 -28.23
N SER A 169 -7.53 0.45 -29.07
CA SER A 169 -7.87 0.64 -30.49
C SER A 169 -9.15 1.46 -30.68
N ASP A 170 -10.04 1.47 -29.69
CA ASP A 170 -11.33 2.12 -29.75
C ASP A 170 -11.31 3.58 -29.26
N CYS A 171 -10.18 4.05 -28.70
CA CYS A 171 -10.08 5.40 -28.14
C CYS A 171 -8.72 6.05 -28.47
N ASN A 172 -8.70 6.87 -29.50
CA ASN A 172 -7.47 7.58 -29.92
C ASN A 172 -7.25 8.90 -29.17
N ASN A 173 -8.34 9.53 -28.67
CA ASN A 173 -8.30 10.75 -27.87
C ASN A 173 -9.37 10.69 -26.79
N CYS A 174 -9.08 10.14 -25.62
CA CYS A 174 -9.98 10.03 -24.51
C CYS A 174 -9.35 10.43 -23.21
N TYR A 175 -10.16 10.92 -22.32
CA TYR A 175 -9.77 11.18 -20.94
C TYR A 175 -10.92 10.83 -20.00
N ASN A 176 -10.58 10.50 -18.79
CA ASN A 176 -11.52 10.33 -17.69
C ASN A 176 -10.89 10.87 -16.43
N GLY A 177 -11.70 11.19 -15.46
CA GLY A 177 -11.20 11.68 -14.17
C GLY A 177 -12.33 11.76 -13.16
N ASN A 178 -11.92 11.82 -11.91
CA ASN A 178 -12.83 12.06 -10.80
C ASN A 178 -12.15 12.93 -9.74
N VAL A 179 -12.97 13.68 -9.03
CA VAL A 179 -12.59 14.38 -7.81
C VAL A 179 -13.57 13.96 -6.73
N GLU A 180 -13.04 13.62 -5.58
CA GLU A 180 -13.83 13.24 -4.42
C GLU A 180 -13.38 14.06 -3.22
N LEU A 181 -14.33 14.64 -2.53
CA LEU A 181 -14.15 15.37 -1.28
C LEU A 181 -15.01 14.71 -0.22
N SER A 182 -14.41 14.38 0.91
CA SER A 182 -15.11 13.79 2.05
C SER A 182 -14.76 14.58 3.30
N LEU A 183 -15.79 15.02 4.01
CA LEU A 183 -15.69 15.77 5.24
C LEU A 183 -16.40 15.00 6.36
N SER A 184 -15.74 14.88 7.49
CA SER A 184 -16.30 14.27 8.68
C SER A 184 -15.83 15.01 9.94
N ASN A 185 -16.46 14.73 11.07
CA ASN A 185 -16.03 15.26 12.37
C ASN A 185 -14.66 14.72 12.83
N LYS A 186 -14.13 13.67 12.16
CA LYS A 186 -12.85 13.04 12.47
C LYS A 186 -11.77 13.31 11.44
N GLY A 187 -12.11 13.99 10.34
CA GLY A 187 -11.13 14.31 9.32
C GLY A 187 -11.69 14.69 7.97
N GLU A 188 -10.79 15.05 7.12
CA GLU A 188 -11.05 15.54 5.76
C GLU A 188 -10.24 14.67 4.80
N ARG A 189 -10.83 14.38 3.63
CA ARG A 189 -10.16 13.68 2.54
C ARG A 189 -10.46 14.39 1.23
N ALA A 190 -9.43 14.56 0.43
CA ALA A 190 -9.54 15.00 -0.94
C ALA A 190 -8.74 14.06 -1.81
N ASN A 191 -9.32 13.58 -2.90
CA ASN A 191 -8.61 12.84 -3.91
C ASN A 191 -9.02 13.32 -5.30
N ALA A 192 -8.08 13.22 -6.23
CA ALA A 192 -8.30 13.53 -7.62
C ALA A 192 -7.54 12.52 -8.47
N TYR A 193 -8.16 12.10 -9.55
CA TYR A 193 -7.57 11.28 -10.58
C TYR A 193 -7.91 11.86 -11.96
N ILE A 194 -6.94 11.84 -12.84
CA ILE A 194 -7.11 12.07 -14.27
C ILE A 194 -6.30 11.04 -15.03
N GLY A 195 -6.87 10.48 -16.07
CA GLY A 195 -6.18 9.57 -16.98
C GLY A 195 -6.71 9.72 -18.39
N GLY A 196 -5.89 9.41 -19.37
CA GLY A 196 -6.29 9.53 -20.76
C GLY A 196 -5.27 8.98 -21.74
N GLN A 197 -5.66 9.06 -22.99
CA GLN A 197 -4.83 8.73 -24.14
C GLN A 197 -4.94 9.83 -25.18
N HIS A 198 -3.83 10.23 -25.76
CA HIS A 198 -3.74 11.10 -26.90
C HIS A 198 -2.77 10.52 -27.93
N GLY A 199 -3.31 9.94 -29.00
CA GLY A 199 -2.53 9.18 -29.97
C GLY A 199 -1.76 8.03 -29.30
N LYS A 200 -0.45 8.06 -29.39
CA LYS A 200 0.47 7.07 -28.83
C LYS A 200 0.81 7.30 -27.34
N LEU A 201 0.43 8.44 -26.78
CA LEU A 201 0.71 8.82 -25.39
C LEU A 201 -0.47 8.42 -24.50
N THR A 202 -0.22 7.64 -23.47
CA THR A 202 -1.13 7.42 -22.36
C THR A 202 -0.60 8.14 -21.12
N TYR A 203 -1.48 8.69 -20.31
CA TYR A 203 -1.12 9.39 -19.09
C TYR A 203 -2.12 9.15 -17.99
N SER A 204 -1.64 9.12 -16.77
CA SER A 204 -2.49 9.19 -15.60
C SER A 204 -1.80 9.96 -14.48
N ALA A 205 -2.57 10.75 -13.76
CA ALA A 205 -2.13 11.41 -12.54
C ALA A 205 -3.17 11.21 -11.45
N MET A 206 -2.70 10.92 -10.25
CA MET A 206 -3.54 10.84 -9.08
C MET A 206 -2.91 11.58 -7.91
N GLY A 207 -3.76 12.20 -7.10
CA GLY A 207 -3.36 12.87 -5.88
C GLY A 207 -4.38 12.62 -4.78
N MET A 208 -3.88 12.49 -3.56
CA MET A 208 -4.70 12.29 -2.38
C MET A 208 -4.13 13.09 -1.22
N PHE A 209 -5.02 13.72 -0.48
CA PHE A 209 -4.74 14.34 0.80
C PHE A 209 -5.73 13.83 1.83
N VAL A 210 -5.24 13.46 2.99
CA VAL A 210 -6.05 13.04 4.13
C VAL A 210 -5.57 13.79 5.36
N TRP A 211 -6.50 14.39 6.06
CA TRP A 211 -6.31 14.87 7.43
C TRP A 211 -7.22 14.05 8.35
N GLN A 212 -6.63 13.37 9.32
CA GLN A 212 -7.36 12.61 10.30
C GLN A 212 -6.99 13.05 11.71
N LYS A 213 -8.03 13.24 12.55
CA LYS A 213 -7.90 13.57 13.96
C LYS A 213 -8.74 12.59 14.77
N MET A 214 -8.12 12.01 15.77
CA MET A 214 -8.79 11.14 16.75
C MET A 214 -8.47 11.67 18.13
N ASP A 215 -9.51 12.04 18.87
CA ASP A 215 -9.37 12.56 20.23
C ASP A 215 -10.01 11.60 21.23
N ASN A 216 -9.42 11.47 22.40
CA ASN A 216 -9.92 10.69 23.53
C ASN A 216 -10.17 9.22 23.21
N LEU A 217 -9.33 8.61 22.39
CA LEU A 217 -9.41 7.17 22.17
C LEU A 217 -8.94 6.42 23.40
N LYS A 218 -9.72 5.42 23.80
CA LYS A 218 -9.42 4.58 24.95
C LYS A 218 -9.24 3.13 24.49
N VAL A 219 -8.09 2.56 24.85
CA VAL A 219 -7.75 1.16 24.57
C VAL A 219 -7.34 0.50 25.87
N THR A 220 -7.94 -0.64 26.18
CA THR A 220 -7.54 -1.50 27.29
C THR A 220 -7.02 -2.81 26.72
N ASN A 221 -5.81 -3.19 27.13
CA ASN A 221 -5.20 -4.47 26.78
C ASN A 221 -4.90 -5.22 28.08
N THR A 222 -5.41 -6.44 28.22
CA THR A 222 -5.14 -7.31 29.36
C THR A 222 -4.45 -8.58 28.87
N ARG A 223 -3.29 -8.85 29.46
CA ARG A 223 -2.51 -10.08 29.25
C ARG A 223 -2.52 -10.91 30.51
N LEU A 224 -2.97 -12.16 30.40
CA LEU A 224 -2.88 -13.17 31.44
C LEU A 224 -1.74 -14.12 31.09
N GLN A 225 -0.94 -14.49 32.06
CA GLN A 225 0.18 -15.40 31.89
C GLN A 225 0.27 -16.34 33.10
N GLN A 226 0.27 -17.64 32.84
CA GLN A 226 0.54 -18.66 33.87
C GLN A 226 2.05 -18.74 34.11
N THR A 227 2.49 -18.55 35.32
CA THR A 227 3.88 -18.64 35.75
C THR A 227 4.05 -19.72 36.80
N SER A 228 5.29 -20.07 37.15
CA SER A 228 5.59 -20.99 38.24
C SER A 228 5.13 -20.48 39.62
N LEU A 229 4.89 -19.17 39.75
CA LEU A 229 4.40 -18.52 40.97
C LEU A 229 2.89 -18.23 40.94
N GLY A 230 2.17 -18.80 40.00
CA GLY A 230 0.73 -18.60 39.81
C GLY A 230 0.41 -17.72 38.60
N GLU A 231 -0.89 -17.44 38.43
CA GLU A 231 -1.38 -16.56 37.38
C GLU A 231 -0.96 -15.12 37.63
N SER A 232 -0.42 -14.47 36.58
CA SER A 232 -0.11 -13.05 36.58
C SER A 232 -0.95 -12.32 35.54
N GLN A 233 -1.34 -11.09 35.87
CA GLN A 233 -2.10 -10.20 35.00
C GLN A 233 -1.35 -8.91 34.81
N GLN A 234 -1.24 -8.52 33.55
CA GLN A 234 -0.80 -7.19 33.12
C GLN A 234 -1.95 -6.50 32.40
N THR A 235 -2.36 -5.33 32.88
CA THR A 235 -3.38 -4.50 32.22
C THR A 235 -2.74 -3.17 31.82
N THR A 236 -2.92 -2.80 30.56
CA THR A 236 -2.49 -1.51 30.02
C THR A 236 -3.73 -0.76 29.54
N ASP A 237 -4.06 0.32 30.22
CA ASP A 237 -5.10 1.27 29.81
C ASP A 237 -4.42 2.48 29.16
N VAL A 238 -4.80 2.79 27.92
CA VAL A 238 -4.23 3.91 27.17
C VAL A 238 -5.33 4.86 26.77
N MET A 239 -5.18 6.13 27.11
CA MET A 239 -5.92 7.23 26.47
C MET A 239 -4.97 7.95 25.52
N PHE A 240 -5.43 8.25 24.31
CA PHE A 240 -4.58 8.95 23.36
C PHE A 240 -5.35 9.84 22.39
N ASP A 241 -4.68 10.92 22.01
CA ASP A 241 -5.05 11.81 20.92
C ASP A 241 -4.06 11.65 19.78
N GLN A 242 -4.56 11.60 18.56
CA GLN A 242 -3.75 11.42 17.36
C GLN A 242 -4.16 12.39 16.26
N LYS A 243 -3.16 12.98 15.60
CA LYS A 243 -3.32 13.73 14.34
C LYS A 243 -2.44 13.08 13.28
N HIS A 244 -3.05 12.80 12.13
CA HIS A 244 -2.38 12.07 11.05
C HIS A 244 -2.74 12.65 9.68
N PRO A 245 -2.08 13.74 9.23
CA PRO A 245 -2.12 14.13 7.83
C PRO A 245 -1.24 13.21 6.99
N PHE A 246 -1.76 12.87 5.82
CA PHE A 246 -1.08 12.05 4.80
C PHE A 246 -1.36 12.61 3.42
N SER A 247 -0.34 12.64 2.56
CA SER A 247 -0.45 13.02 1.16
C SER A 247 0.22 11.98 0.29
N PHE A 248 -0.37 11.74 -0.86
CA PHE A 248 0.13 10.84 -1.88
C PHE A 248 -0.07 11.47 -3.26
N GLY A 249 0.88 11.31 -4.17
CA GLY A 249 0.77 11.69 -5.57
C GLY A 249 1.49 10.67 -6.44
N ASN A 250 0.91 10.35 -7.59
CA ASN A 250 1.53 9.49 -8.60
C ASN A 250 1.24 10.04 -10.00
N LEU A 251 2.24 9.98 -10.86
CA LEU A 251 2.17 10.29 -12.28
C LEU A 251 2.68 9.07 -13.06
N THR A 252 1.93 8.65 -14.07
CA THR A 252 2.36 7.59 -15.00
C THR A 252 2.21 8.10 -16.43
N LEU A 253 3.23 7.89 -17.23
CA LEU A 253 3.26 8.20 -18.66
C LEU A 253 3.63 6.94 -19.42
N GLY A 254 2.82 6.58 -20.42
CA GLY A 254 3.09 5.48 -21.33
C GLY A 254 3.19 6.00 -22.75
N TYR A 255 4.14 5.49 -23.52
CA TYR A 255 4.29 5.84 -24.92
C TYR A 255 4.48 4.60 -25.79
N ALA A 256 3.59 4.42 -26.77
CA ALA A 256 3.70 3.36 -27.76
C ALA A 256 4.69 3.79 -28.85
N LEU A 257 5.89 3.19 -28.87
CA LEU A 257 6.89 3.43 -29.91
C LEU A 257 6.36 2.93 -31.26
N ASP A 258 5.87 1.71 -31.25
CA ASP A 258 5.21 1.03 -32.37
C ASP A 258 4.10 0.09 -31.83
N SER A 259 3.50 -0.73 -32.71
CA SER A 259 2.44 -1.68 -32.31
C SER A 259 2.89 -2.79 -31.37
N LEU A 260 4.20 -3.01 -31.24
CA LEU A 260 4.80 -4.09 -30.46
C LEU A 260 5.64 -3.59 -29.29
N SER A 261 5.89 -2.28 -29.19
CA SER A 261 6.83 -1.73 -28.20
C SER A 261 6.22 -0.58 -27.42
N THR A 262 6.33 -0.62 -26.10
CA THR A 262 5.86 0.45 -25.20
C THR A 262 6.94 0.81 -24.18
N ILE A 263 6.99 2.09 -23.82
CA ILE A 263 7.75 2.57 -22.67
C ILE A 263 6.74 3.15 -21.67
N ASN A 264 6.87 2.76 -20.40
CA ASN A 264 6.12 3.34 -19.29
C ASN A 264 7.09 3.93 -18.29
N VAL A 265 6.80 5.14 -17.82
CA VAL A 265 7.55 5.81 -16.75
C VAL A 265 6.54 6.23 -15.69
N SER A 266 6.83 5.94 -14.45
CA SER A 266 6.02 6.43 -13.33
C SER A 266 6.89 7.10 -12.28
N ALA A 267 6.32 8.11 -11.60
CA ALA A 267 6.92 8.77 -10.46
C ALA A 267 5.85 8.96 -9.39
N GLY A 268 6.19 8.61 -8.16
CA GLY A 268 5.31 8.73 -7.02
C GLY A 268 6.00 9.44 -5.86
N VAL A 269 5.22 10.21 -5.11
CA VAL A 269 5.64 10.83 -3.85
C VAL A 269 4.57 10.62 -2.80
N ASN A 270 4.98 10.41 -1.57
CA ASN A 270 4.08 10.35 -0.44
C ASN A 270 4.73 10.96 0.79
N GLY A 271 3.92 11.39 1.74
CA GLY A 271 4.46 11.89 2.99
C GLY A 271 3.37 12.22 3.97
N GLY A 272 3.78 12.28 5.23
CA GLY A 272 2.87 12.59 6.31
C GLY A 272 3.59 12.68 7.64
N TYR A 273 2.79 12.95 8.66
CA TYR A 273 3.26 12.84 10.03
C TYR A 273 2.17 12.28 10.93
N THR A 274 2.58 11.67 12.02
CA THR A 274 1.70 11.31 13.13
C THR A 274 2.18 12.02 14.37
N ASN A 275 1.31 12.82 14.98
CA ASN A 275 1.53 13.34 16.33
C ASN A 275 0.55 12.64 17.25
N GLN A 276 1.07 11.95 18.25
CA GLN A 276 0.27 11.17 19.20
C GLN A 276 0.68 11.52 20.62
N ASN A 277 -0.30 11.88 21.43
CA ASN A 277 -0.13 12.06 22.86
C ASN A 277 -0.86 10.91 23.56
N MET A 278 -0.16 10.18 24.39
CA MET A 278 -0.67 9.01 25.10
C MET A 278 -0.44 9.14 26.60
N GLN A 279 -1.37 8.61 27.39
CA GLN A 279 -1.24 8.43 28.82
C GLN A 279 -1.52 6.97 29.20
N PRO A 280 -0.53 6.07 28.99
CA PRO A 280 -0.66 4.69 29.39
C PRO A 280 -0.58 4.54 30.90
N ARG A 281 -1.49 3.71 31.43
CA ARG A 281 -1.43 3.17 32.78
C ARG A 281 -1.16 1.68 32.70
N ASN A 282 -0.02 1.25 33.21
CA ASN A 282 0.32 -0.17 33.33
C ASN A 282 0.07 -0.64 34.75
N SER A 283 -0.66 -1.73 34.89
CA SER A 283 -0.95 -2.37 36.18
C SER A 283 -0.56 -3.84 36.11
N PHE A 284 0.13 -4.32 37.10
CA PHE A 284 0.63 -5.68 37.22
C PHE A 284 0.11 -6.28 38.53
N SER A 285 -0.33 -7.53 38.50
CA SER A 285 -0.81 -8.25 39.70
C SER A 285 -0.65 -9.75 39.55
N GLY A 286 -0.63 -10.45 40.70
CA GLY A 286 -0.52 -11.90 40.77
C GLY A 286 0.84 -12.47 40.40
N GLY A 287 1.05 -13.75 40.57
CA GLY A 287 2.27 -14.47 40.27
C GLY A 287 3.52 -13.77 40.85
N PRO A 288 4.53 -13.44 40.01
CA PRO A 288 5.75 -12.78 40.47
C PRO A 288 5.54 -11.33 40.96
N TYR A 289 4.39 -10.72 40.68
CA TYR A 289 4.09 -9.34 41.06
C TYR A 289 3.40 -9.20 42.41
N GLY A 290 3.03 -10.31 43.06
CA GLY A 290 2.42 -10.33 44.41
C GLY A 290 1.17 -9.43 44.49
N ASN A 291 1.17 -8.49 45.43
CA ASN A 291 0.10 -7.50 45.60
C ASN A 291 -0.07 -6.52 44.45
N GLY A 292 0.88 -6.56 43.50
CA GLY A 292 0.87 -5.75 42.32
C GLY A 292 1.44 -4.38 42.48
N PHE A 293 1.77 -3.78 41.33
CA PHE A 293 2.21 -2.40 41.22
C PHE A 293 1.64 -1.75 39.96
N SER A 294 1.65 -0.45 39.91
CA SER A 294 1.25 0.28 38.70
C SER A 294 2.08 1.53 38.51
N TYR A 295 2.19 1.95 37.27
CA TYR A 295 2.77 3.23 36.91
C TYR A 295 2.02 3.87 35.73
N VAL A 296 2.09 5.19 35.66
CA VAL A 296 1.53 6.02 34.60
C VAL A 296 2.65 6.82 33.98
N TYR A 297 2.63 6.99 32.68
CA TYR A 297 3.54 7.88 31.99
C TYR A 297 2.81 8.67 30.91
N ASN A 298 3.39 9.83 30.54
CA ASN A 298 2.98 10.58 29.36
C ASN A 298 3.94 10.26 28.24
N SER A 299 3.41 9.88 27.07
CA SER A 299 4.19 9.67 25.88
C SER A 299 3.74 10.62 24.78
N ASN A 300 4.68 11.44 24.29
CA ASN A 300 4.48 12.29 23.13
C ASN A 300 5.30 11.72 21.97
N GLN A 301 4.62 11.23 20.96
CA GLN A 301 5.26 10.65 19.79
C GLN A 301 5.04 11.53 18.56
N ARG A 302 6.11 11.82 17.84
CA ARG A 302 6.13 12.57 16.58
C ARG A 302 6.85 11.76 15.52
N ASN A 303 6.09 11.14 14.65
CA ASN A 303 6.62 10.39 13.52
C ASN A 303 6.43 11.21 12.25
N ARG A 304 7.48 11.38 11.45
CA ARG A 304 7.45 11.99 10.12
C ARG A 304 8.04 11.00 9.12
N PHE A 305 7.38 10.83 8.01
CA PHE A 305 7.86 9.97 6.94
C PHE A 305 7.62 10.62 5.58
N MET A 306 8.45 10.28 4.64
CA MET A 306 8.33 10.66 3.24
C MET A 306 8.76 9.47 2.39
N GLY A 307 8.25 9.38 1.19
CA GLY A 307 8.67 8.40 0.20
C GLY A 307 8.68 9.03 -1.19
N ALA A 308 9.59 8.60 -2.01
CA ALA A 308 9.60 8.88 -3.43
C ALA A 308 9.98 7.60 -4.17
N ASN A 309 9.28 7.33 -5.26
CA ASN A 309 9.61 6.21 -6.13
C ASN A 309 9.53 6.63 -7.60
N THR A 310 10.36 6.00 -8.41
CA THR A 310 10.34 6.18 -9.87
C THR A 310 10.54 4.83 -10.52
N SER A 311 9.76 4.51 -11.54
CA SER A 311 9.96 3.32 -12.34
C SER A 311 9.99 3.65 -13.83
N ALA A 312 10.76 2.86 -14.58
CA ALA A 312 10.77 2.89 -16.03
C ALA A 312 10.71 1.43 -16.54
N ASP A 313 9.81 1.20 -17.49
CA ASP A 313 9.63 -0.11 -18.09
C ASP A 313 9.65 0.02 -19.61
N TYR A 314 10.39 -0.86 -20.26
CA TYR A 314 10.31 -1.09 -21.68
C TYR A 314 9.75 -2.49 -21.92
N GLN A 315 8.66 -2.59 -22.66
CA GLN A 315 8.07 -3.87 -23.05
C GLN A 315 8.06 -3.97 -24.57
N ARG A 316 8.53 -5.12 -25.08
CA ARG A 316 8.45 -5.47 -26.49
C ARG A 316 7.75 -6.81 -26.64
N TRP A 317 6.66 -6.83 -27.39
CA TRP A 317 6.05 -8.04 -27.88
C TRP A 317 6.90 -8.62 -29.01
N LEU A 318 7.16 -9.91 -28.94
CA LEU A 318 8.04 -10.63 -29.89
C LEU A 318 7.24 -11.18 -31.10
N ASN A 319 5.91 -11.17 -30.97
CA ASN A 319 4.99 -11.64 -32.00
C ASN A 319 3.75 -10.73 -32.07
N ALA A 320 3.06 -10.77 -33.22
CA ALA A 320 1.87 -9.95 -33.47
C ALA A 320 0.67 -10.31 -32.57
N ASP A 321 0.60 -11.56 -32.10
CA ASP A 321 -0.49 -12.05 -31.23
C ASP A 321 -0.31 -11.64 -29.78
N HIS A 322 0.78 -10.92 -29.44
CA HIS A 322 1.09 -10.44 -28.08
C HIS A 322 1.14 -11.56 -27.02
N THR A 323 1.58 -12.75 -27.42
CA THR A 323 1.72 -13.91 -26.51
C THR A 323 3.14 -14.09 -25.96
N SER A 324 4.15 -13.58 -26.70
CA SER A 324 5.56 -13.60 -26.27
C SER A 324 6.07 -12.17 -26.08
N SER A 325 6.83 -11.92 -25.01
CA SER A 325 7.31 -10.58 -24.68
C SER A 325 8.65 -10.57 -23.96
N LEU A 326 9.41 -9.50 -24.18
CA LEU A 326 10.56 -9.09 -23.38
C LEU A 326 10.18 -7.83 -22.61
N THR A 327 10.39 -7.83 -21.29
CA THR A 327 10.18 -6.67 -20.43
C THR A 327 11.48 -6.33 -19.69
N LEU A 328 11.91 -5.09 -19.79
CA LEU A 328 13.00 -4.53 -19.01
C LEU A 328 12.41 -3.52 -18.03
N SER A 329 12.71 -3.67 -16.75
CA SER A 329 12.15 -2.82 -15.69
C SER A 329 13.25 -2.27 -14.79
N TYR A 330 13.12 -1.00 -14.43
CA TYR A 330 13.92 -0.38 -13.39
C TYR A 330 13.00 0.32 -12.38
N LEU A 331 13.31 0.15 -11.10
CA LEU A 331 12.59 0.79 -9.99
C LEU A 331 13.60 1.40 -9.03
N PHE A 332 13.35 2.63 -8.63
CA PHE A 332 14.04 3.34 -7.57
C PHE A 332 13.06 3.72 -6.46
N ASP A 333 13.45 3.49 -5.20
CA ASP A 333 12.71 3.90 -4.01
C ASP A 333 13.62 4.69 -3.06
N TYR A 334 13.05 5.71 -2.43
CA TYR A 334 13.67 6.51 -1.37
C TYR A 334 12.67 6.74 -0.23
N ASN A 335 13.02 6.33 0.99
CA ASN A 335 12.09 6.30 2.12
C ASN A 335 12.78 6.81 3.41
N PRO A 336 12.87 8.14 3.63
CA PRO A 336 13.34 8.71 4.90
C PRO A 336 12.20 8.75 5.92
N ALA A 337 12.54 8.53 7.18
CA ALA A 337 11.63 8.70 8.30
C ALA A 337 12.36 9.23 9.54
N ARG A 338 11.62 9.91 10.41
CA ARG A 338 12.11 10.35 11.72
C ARG A 338 11.02 10.14 12.76
N ASN A 339 11.36 9.40 13.79
CA ASN A 339 10.49 9.19 14.94
C ASN A 339 11.14 9.82 16.19
N ARG A 340 10.38 10.66 16.89
CA ARG A 340 10.77 11.26 18.17
C ARG A 340 9.72 10.91 19.21
N THR A 341 10.17 10.37 20.33
CA THR A 341 9.30 9.97 21.43
C THR A 341 9.86 10.49 22.75
N TRP A 342 9.04 11.23 23.47
CA TRP A 342 9.28 11.62 24.85
C TRP A 342 8.42 10.73 25.74
N THR A 343 9.01 10.12 26.74
CA THR A 343 8.33 9.28 27.73
C THR A 343 8.66 9.85 29.12
N ILE A 344 7.68 10.44 29.76
CA ILE A 344 7.80 11.04 31.07
C ILE A 344 7.01 10.22 32.07
N TYR A 345 7.68 9.57 32.99
CA TYR A 345 7.07 8.73 33.98
C TYR A 345 6.50 9.57 35.12
N ASN A 346 5.25 9.25 35.46
CA ASN A 346 4.54 9.84 36.60
C ASN A 346 4.20 8.70 37.55
N ASN A 347 3.83 8.97 38.75
CA ASN A 347 3.20 8.07 39.71
C ASN A 347 3.51 6.55 39.58
N VAL A 348 4.50 6.09 40.31
CA VAL A 348 4.73 4.66 40.58
C VAL A 348 4.07 4.34 41.91
N SER A 349 3.24 3.29 41.95
CA SER A 349 2.55 2.84 43.17
C SER A 349 2.62 1.34 43.32
N GLY A 350 2.60 0.87 44.58
CA GLY A 350 2.59 -0.56 44.92
C GLY A 350 3.96 -1.20 45.03
N VAL A 351 5.06 -0.49 44.76
CA VAL A 351 6.44 -0.97 44.93
C VAL A 351 7.34 0.16 45.44
N THR A 352 8.22 -0.16 46.37
CA THR A 352 9.27 0.75 46.89
C THR A 352 10.57 0.48 46.15
N GLY A 353 11.28 1.55 45.76
CA GLY A 353 12.60 1.45 45.13
C GLY A 353 12.60 1.24 43.62
N LEU A 354 11.44 1.20 42.95
CA LEU A 354 11.40 1.27 41.50
C LEU A 354 11.53 2.72 41.04
N THR A 355 12.67 3.05 40.45
CA THR A 355 12.89 4.34 39.80
C THR A 355 12.80 4.14 38.29
N LEU A 356 11.94 4.89 37.62
CA LEU A 356 11.82 4.93 36.19
C LEU A 356 12.43 6.23 35.67
N THR A 357 13.34 6.14 34.71
CA THR A 357 14.02 7.30 34.13
C THR A 357 13.21 7.83 32.96
N ASP A 358 13.00 9.12 32.91
CA ASP A 358 12.38 9.78 31.76
C ASP A 358 13.27 9.64 30.52
N LEU A 359 12.66 9.46 29.37
CA LEU A 359 13.38 9.12 28.15
C LEU A 359 13.00 10.03 27.00
N PHE A 360 13.97 10.37 26.19
CA PHE A 360 13.78 10.95 24.86
C PHE A 360 14.47 10.09 23.81
N SER A 361 13.73 9.67 22.79
CA SER A 361 14.26 8.92 21.65
C SER A 361 14.13 9.74 20.37
N ASP A 362 15.22 9.90 19.61
CA ASP A 362 15.24 10.48 18.25
C ASP A 362 15.82 9.45 17.28
N SER A 363 14.98 8.81 16.51
CA SER A 363 15.35 7.80 15.52
C SER A 363 15.14 8.35 14.12
N ARG A 364 16.18 8.31 13.30
CA ARG A 364 16.18 8.72 11.90
C ARG A 364 16.61 7.56 11.03
N THR A 365 15.82 7.29 9.99
CA THR A 365 16.11 6.24 9.04
C THR A 365 16.10 6.78 7.62
N TRP A 366 16.97 6.24 6.78
CA TRP A 366 17.02 6.50 5.35
C TRP A 366 17.17 5.18 4.62
N GLY A 367 16.26 4.94 3.69
CA GLY A 367 16.31 3.77 2.81
C GLY A 367 16.38 4.20 1.36
N THR A 368 17.27 3.60 0.58
CA THR A 368 17.26 3.66 -0.87
C THR A 368 17.27 2.25 -1.44
N SER A 369 16.50 2.01 -2.49
CA SER A 369 16.49 0.73 -3.19
C SER A 369 16.52 0.96 -4.69
N HIS A 370 17.34 0.19 -5.38
CA HIS A 370 17.42 0.11 -6.84
C HIS A 370 17.10 -1.31 -7.24
N THR A 371 16.12 -1.51 -8.12
CA THR A 371 15.76 -2.82 -8.66
C THR A 371 15.82 -2.77 -10.18
N GLY A 372 16.63 -3.61 -10.78
CA GLY A 372 16.66 -3.87 -12.22
C GLY A 372 16.14 -5.28 -12.50
N GLN A 373 15.29 -5.46 -13.51
CA GLN A 373 14.72 -6.75 -13.86
C GLN A 373 14.57 -6.89 -15.37
N ALA A 374 14.86 -8.08 -15.89
CA ALA A 374 14.62 -8.44 -17.28
C ALA A 374 13.85 -9.76 -17.30
N ASP A 375 12.66 -9.73 -17.92
CA ASP A 375 11.73 -10.85 -18.02
C ASP A 375 11.47 -11.20 -19.47
N LEU A 376 11.62 -12.47 -19.81
CA LEU A 376 11.28 -13.05 -21.13
C LEU A 376 10.14 -14.05 -20.94
N THR A 377 9.05 -13.82 -21.65
CA THR A 377 7.92 -14.76 -21.76
C THR A 377 7.85 -15.27 -23.19
N LEU A 378 7.84 -16.58 -23.36
CA LEU A 378 7.72 -17.25 -24.66
C LEU A 378 6.51 -18.15 -24.66
N ASP A 379 5.60 -17.91 -25.59
CA ASP A 379 4.54 -18.84 -25.92
C ASP A 379 5.09 -19.94 -26.83
N LEU A 380 5.10 -21.16 -26.33
CA LEU A 380 5.56 -22.35 -27.06
C LEU A 380 4.43 -23.05 -27.82
N GLY A 381 3.24 -22.46 -27.79
CA GLY A 381 2.04 -23.01 -28.41
C GLY A 381 1.40 -24.14 -27.59
N LYS A 382 0.18 -24.53 -28.00
CA LYS A 382 -0.60 -25.61 -27.35
C LYS A 382 -0.82 -25.42 -25.85
N GLY A 383 -0.88 -24.15 -25.38
CA GLY A 383 -1.05 -23.81 -23.98
C GLY A 383 0.20 -23.97 -23.13
N GLN A 384 1.38 -23.99 -23.74
CA GLN A 384 2.68 -24.05 -23.07
C GLN A 384 3.33 -22.66 -23.07
N THR A 385 3.83 -22.22 -21.92
CA THR A 385 4.52 -20.93 -21.78
C THR A 385 5.81 -21.15 -20.97
N LEU A 386 6.91 -20.60 -21.46
CA LEU A 386 8.17 -20.50 -20.73
C LEU A 386 8.37 -19.05 -20.29
N GLU A 387 8.56 -18.84 -18.98
CA GLU A 387 8.93 -17.56 -18.40
C GLU A 387 10.33 -17.69 -17.80
N THR A 388 11.21 -16.77 -18.13
CA THR A 388 12.57 -16.72 -17.56
C THR A 388 12.99 -15.27 -17.34
N GLY A 389 13.89 -15.04 -16.41
CA GLY A 389 14.34 -13.67 -16.16
C GLY A 389 15.47 -13.59 -15.15
N THR A 390 15.98 -12.38 -15.03
CA THR A 390 17.00 -11.99 -14.07
C THR A 390 16.57 -10.77 -13.30
N LYS A 391 17.00 -10.67 -12.03
CA LYS A 391 16.69 -9.54 -11.17
C LYS A 391 17.91 -9.16 -10.35
N PHE A 392 18.17 -7.88 -10.26
CA PHE A 392 19.17 -7.29 -9.38
C PHE A 392 18.49 -6.29 -8.44
N ILE A 393 18.76 -6.40 -7.14
CA ILE A 393 18.28 -5.49 -6.13
C ILE A 393 19.49 -4.97 -5.34
N SER A 394 19.59 -3.65 -5.15
CA SER A 394 20.55 -3.04 -4.25
C SER A 394 19.81 -2.16 -3.25
N ARG A 395 19.87 -2.53 -1.98
CA ARG A 395 19.24 -1.80 -0.87
C ARG A 395 20.31 -1.20 0.02
N ARG A 396 20.16 0.06 0.36
CA ARG A 396 21.02 0.75 1.31
C ARG A 396 20.14 1.39 2.37
N ASN A 397 20.29 0.92 3.60
CA ASN A 397 19.57 1.45 4.75
C ASN A 397 20.56 2.07 5.74
N LYS A 398 20.21 3.21 6.30
CA LYS A 398 20.94 3.84 7.41
C LYS A 398 19.94 4.10 8.54
N SER A 399 20.31 3.75 9.75
CA SER A 399 19.57 4.09 10.97
C SER A 399 20.49 4.86 11.92
N ASP A 400 19.99 5.97 12.44
CA ASP A 400 20.60 6.77 13.51
C ASP A 400 19.52 6.91 14.59
N SER A 401 19.58 6.02 15.58
CA SER A 401 18.63 5.95 16.70
C SER A 401 19.36 6.33 17.98
N ARG A 402 18.98 7.47 18.56
CA ARG A 402 19.58 7.99 19.77
C ARG A 402 18.57 7.99 20.90
N LEU A 403 18.98 7.42 22.01
CA LEU A 403 18.26 7.43 23.26
C LEU A 403 18.92 8.41 24.22
N TYR A 404 18.13 9.18 24.91
CA TYR A 404 18.57 10.09 25.95
C TYR A 404 17.80 9.79 27.23
N ASP A 405 18.51 9.70 28.34
CA ASP A 405 17.95 9.75 29.67
C ASP A 405 17.72 11.21 30.04
N ILE A 406 16.56 11.53 30.63
CA ILE A 406 16.23 12.90 31.02
C ILE A 406 16.42 13.03 32.53
N PHE A 407 17.39 13.85 32.95
CA PHE A 407 17.65 14.16 34.33
C PHE A 407 17.51 15.68 34.58
N ASP A 408 16.62 16.06 35.49
CA ASP A 408 16.35 17.47 35.83
C ASP A 408 16.09 18.36 34.61
N GLY A 409 15.40 17.78 33.59
CA GLY A 409 15.07 18.47 32.34
C GLY A 409 16.21 18.57 31.33
N ASN A 410 17.34 17.92 31.56
CA ASN A 410 18.47 17.85 30.64
C ASN A 410 18.53 16.48 29.95
N ASP A 411 18.70 16.49 28.62
CA ASP A 411 18.86 15.28 27.81
C ASP A 411 20.33 14.79 27.90
N VAL A 412 20.57 13.63 28.50
CA VAL A 412 21.87 12.97 28.60
C VAL A 412 21.90 11.78 27.66
N LEU A 413 22.82 11.75 26.70
CA LEU A 413 22.93 10.66 25.75
C LEU A 413 23.19 9.33 26.45
N ASN A 414 22.32 8.34 26.17
CA ASN A 414 22.48 6.96 26.62
C ASN A 414 23.12 6.16 25.47
N ASP A 415 24.44 6.01 25.50
CA ASP A 415 25.19 5.32 24.45
C ASP A 415 24.79 3.84 24.35
N ALA A 416 24.51 3.18 25.47
CA ALA A 416 24.11 1.77 25.49
C ALA A 416 22.75 1.54 24.81
N GLY A 417 21.85 2.52 24.90
CA GLY A 417 20.52 2.50 24.25
C GLY A 417 20.51 3.09 22.84
N SER A 418 21.64 3.68 22.41
CA SER A 418 21.76 4.32 21.10
C SER A 418 22.36 3.38 20.07
N MET A 419 21.98 3.54 18.80
CA MET A 419 22.48 2.68 17.73
C MET A 419 22.55 3.43 16.41
N LEU A 420 23.75 3.48 15.83
CA LEU A 420 23.98 3.99 14.48
C LEU A 420 24.54 2.86 13.61
N TYR A 421 23.79 2.47 12.56
CA TYR A 421 24.27 1.45 11.63
C TYR A 421 23.92 1.77 10.19
N ARG A 422 24.65 1.15 9.28
CA ARG A 422 24.39 1.11 7.84
C ARG A 422 24.30 -0.34 7.39
N ASN A 423 23.25 -0.66 6.65
CA ASN A 423 23.07 -1.95 6.00
C ASN A 423 23.13 -1.75 4.48
N LEU A 424 23.97 -2.52 3.81
CA LEU A 424 24.01 -2.66 2.36
C LEU A 424 23.68 -4.12 2.03
N GLN A 425 22.60 -4.31 1.25
CA GLN A 425 22.19 -5.61 0.77
C GLN A 425 22.09 -5.56 -0.76
N SER A 426 22.75 -6.51 -1.43
CA SER A 426 22.66 -6.70 -2.87
C SER A 426 22.21 -8.12 -3.15
N ILE A 427 21.19 -8.28 -4.00
CA ILE A 427 20.61 -9.56 -4.38
C ILE A 427 20.68 -9.70 -5.89
N VAL A 428 21.25 -10.80 -6.36
CA VAL A 428 21.25 -11.21 -7.76
C VAL A 428 20.41 -12.48 -7.86
N ALA A 429 19.43 -12.49 -8.75
CA ALA A 429 18.56 -13.63 -8.94
C ALA A 429 18.39 -13.98 -10.42
N GLY A 430 18.26 -15.27 -10.70
CA GLY A 430 17.84 -15.81 -11.99
C GLY A 430 16.74 -16.83 -11.79
N TYR A 431 15.77 -16.88 -12.70
CA TYR A 431 14.66 -17.83 -12.60
C TYR A 431 14.22 -18.34 -13.97
N ALA A 432 13.61 -19.53 -13.96
CA ALA A 432 12.89 -20.09 -15.09
C ALA A 432 11.64 -20.80 -14.58
N GLN A 433 10.53 -20.67 -15.32
CA GLN A 433 9.26 -21.26 -14.99
C GLN A 433 8.55 -21.75 -16.25
N TYR A 434 8.09 -22.97 -16.23
CA TYR A 434 7.29 -23.56 -17.28
C TYR A 434 5.83 -23.68 -16.84
N LYS A 435 4.90 -23.28 -17.70
CA LYS A 435 3.45 -23.35 -17.48
C LYS A 435 2.81 -24.20 -18.59
N LEU A 436 1.90 -25.06 -18.19
CA LEU A 436 1.05 -25.83 -19.10
C LEU A 436 -0.41 -25.54 -18.72
N THR A 437 -1.18 -25.00 -19.66
CA THR A 437 -2.61 -24.71 -19.48
C THR A 437 -3.40 -25.52 -20.51
N LYS A 438 -4.27 -26.41 -20.06
CA LYS A 438 -5.20 -27.19 -20.85
C LYS A 438 -6.63 -26.94 -20.34
N GLU A 439 -7.64 -27.35 -21.11
CA GLU A 439 -9.04 -27.14 -20.75
C GLU A 439 -9.42 -27.67 -19.36
N LYS A 440 -8.87 -28.82 -18.97
CA LYS A 440 -9.23 -29.53 -17.73
C LYS A 440 -8.17 -29.49 -16.64
N TYR A 441 -6.96 -29.08 -16.96
CA TYR A 441 -5.88 -29.03 -15.96
C TYR A 441 -4.85 -27.97 -16.34
N ASN A 442 -4.23 -27.44 -15.32
CA ASN A 442 -3.08 -26.56 -15.47
C ASN A 442 -1.97 -27.01 -14.52
N ALA A 443 -0.73 -26.82 -14.97
CA ALA A 443 0.46 -27.14 -14.18
C ALA A 443 1.51 -26.04 -14.34
N ARG A 444 2.25 -25.79 -13.29
CA ARG A 444 3.37 -24.86 -13.28
C ARG A 444 4.52 -25.47 -12.49
N LEU A 445 5.72 -25.38 -13.06
CA LEU A 445 6.98 -25.76 -12.42
C LEU A 445 7.96 -24.59 -12.60
N GLY A 446 8.63 -24.19 -11.55
CA GLY A 446 9.58 -23.09 -11.58
C GLY A 446 10.76 -23.33 -10.66
N LEU A 447 11.87 -22.73 -11.01
CA LEU A 447 13.10 -22.73 -10.23
C LEU A 447 13.66 -21.31 -10.20
N ARG A 448 14.07 -20.86 -9.03
CA ARG A 448 14.74 -19.57 -8.81
C ARG A 448 15.99 -19.80 -7.99
N TYR A 449 17.08 -19.17 -8.40
CA TYR A 449 18.28 -19.05 -7.61
C TYR A 449 18.48 -17.58 -7.23
N GLU A 450 18.73 -17.31 -5.95
CA GLU A 450 19.10 -16.01 -5.43
C GLU A 450 20.43 -16.09 -4.71
N HIS A 451 21.29 -15.11 -4.96
CA HIS A 451 22.51 -14.89 -4.17
C HIS A 451 22.45 -13.51 -3.53
N THR A 452 22.56 -13.47 -2.21
CA THR A 452 22.47 -12.28 -1.39
C THR A 452 23.83 -11.97 -0.79
N PHE A 453 24.27 -10.73 -0.97
CA PHE A 453 25.41 -10.13 -0.32
C PHE A 453 24.91 -9.13 0.70
N GLU A 454 25.27 -9.28 1.96
CA GLU A 454 24.83 -8.39 3.04
C GLU A 454 26.03 -7.90 3.84
N SER A 455 26.06 -6.59 4.12
CA SER A 455 27.07 -5.94 4.95
C SER A 455 26.42 -4.97 5.89
N VAL A 456 26.59 -5.20 7.18
CA VAL A 456 26.14 -4.30 8.24
C VAL A 456 27.33 -3.72 8.96
N LYS A 457 27.36 -2.39 9.10
CA LYS A 457 28.40 -1.65 9.79
C LYS A 457 27.79 -0.76 10.87
N TYR A 458 28.24 -0.96 12.10
CA TYR A 458 27.90 -0.15 13.26
C TYR A 458 28.97 0.92 13.46
N ALA A 459 28.57 2.16 13.74
CA ALA A 459 29.53 3.24 13.90
C ALA A 459 30.27 3.17 15.26
N GLU A 460 29.54 2.76 16.31
CA GLU A 460 30.03 2.79 17.71
C GLU A 460 30.37 1.39 18.24
N HIS A 461 29.97 0.34 17.53
CA HIS A 461 30.15 -1.06 17.89
C HIS A 461 30.70 -1.85 16.71
N SER A 462 31.96 -1.57 16.34
CA SER A 462 32.62 -2.23 15.19
C SER A 462 32.78 -3.74 15.38
N ASP A 463 32.76 -4.24 16.60
CA ASP A 463 32.74 -5.65 16.99
C ASP A 463 31.46 -6.38 16.51
N ARG A 464 30.38 -5.64 16.25
CA ARG A 464 29.10 -6.14 15.73
C ARG A 464 29.01 -6.09 14.20
N ASN A 465 30.03 -5.55 13.53
CA ASN A 465 30.06 -5.53 12.08
C ASN A 465 30.02 -6.96 11.53
N PHE A 466 29.21 -7.19 10.53
CA PHE A 466 29.25 -8.46 9.84
C PHE A 466 29.11 -8.30 8.34
N HIS A 467 29.67 -9.28 7.63
CA HIS A 467 29.49 -9.48 6.21
C HIS A 467 29.10 -10.92 5.99
N LYS A 468 28.06 -11.14 5.20
CA LYS A 468 27.57 -12.47 4.88
C LYS A 468 27.11 -12.52 3.43
N ASP A 469 27.44 -13.59 2.75
CA ASP A 469 26.90 -13.96 1.46
C ASP A 469 26.30 -15.37 1.53
N TYR A 470 25.18 -15.56 0.85
CA TYR A 470 24.50 -16.84 0.82
C TYR A 470 23.64 -16.98 -0.42
N GLY A 471 23.51 -18.22 -0.90
CA GLY A 471 22.66 -18.56 -2.02
C GLY A 471 21.48 -19.42 -1.60
N ASN A 472 20.32 -19.15 -2.20
CA ASN A 472 19.09 -19.91 -2.00
C ASN A 472 18.57 -20.44 -3.34
N LEU A 473 18.24 -21.72 -3.39
CA LEU A 473 17.55 -22.34 -4.49
C LEU A 473 16.09 -22.57 -4.09
N VAL A 474 15.17 -22.01 -4.85
CA VAL A 474 13.74 -22.00 -4.53
C VAL A 474 12.95 -22.67 -5.64
N PRO A 475 12.62 -23.96 -5.51
CA PRO A 475 11.69 -24.63 -6.41
C PRO A 475 10.26 -24.19 -6.10
N SER A 476 9.42 -24.11 -7.13
CA SER A 476 8.00 -23.83 -7.02
C SER A 476 7.19 -24.70 -7.95
N GLY A 477 5.99 -25.13 -7.54
CA GLY A 477 5.12 -25.94 -8.36
C GLY A 477 3.65 -25.78 -7.93
N SER A 478 2.74 -25.90 -8.91
CA SER A 478 1.31 -25.98 -8.66
C SER A 478 0.65 -26.80 -9.75
N ILE A 479 -0.40 -27.55 -9.39
CA ILE A 479 -1.25 -28.33 -10.27
C ILE A 479 -2.69 -28.03 -9.88
N GLY A 480 -3.56 -27.85 -10.86
CA GLY A 480 -5.00 -27.61 -10.67
C GLY A 480 -5.83 -28.08 -11.84
#